data_9e881d3adec045f8c7d7ae2d625f5f95
#
_entry.id   9e881d3adec045f8c7d7ae2d625f5f95
#
_cell.length_a   1.000
_cell.length_b   1.000
_cell.length_c   1.000
_cell.angle_alpha   90.00
_cell.angle_beta   90.00
_cell.angle_gamma   90.00
#
_symmetry.space_group_name_H-M   'P 1'
#
loop_
_entity.id
_entity.type
_entity.pdbx_description
1 polymer ?
#
loop_
_entity_poly.entity_id
_entity_poly.type
_entity_poly.pdbx_seq_one_letter_code
_entity_poly.pdbx_strand_id
1 'polypeptide(L)'
;MIRTSAETRTGCGRRPALLRGLAAGGVLVLAACSAAPRDTAKPARSRTVASTTTTAPTTTTTPSISYQVKRGDTLTAIARFFGVASAAIDAANQLGGGDRLTEGQVLQIPPSPPAGLNVTPPDGIAGMVFTFTVTGAKVGEAVTFQVVAPGGGTFTGSPHTAGQDGSVTASYRTESDAAGKYDVVATGDRGTSLRSSYRLLG
;
A
#
# COMPACT_ATOMS: atom_id res chain seq x y z
N MET A 1 1.44 3.80 57.12
CA MET A 1 2.78 4.27 57.47
C MET A 1 3.70 4.16 56.27
N ILE A 2 4.17 5.32 55.88
CA ILE A 2 5.47 5.64 55.28
C ILE A 2 5.58 5.41 53.75
N ARG A 3 5.49 6.46 53.03
CA ARG A 3 6.32 7.49 52.35
C ARG A 3 6.69 7.05 50.93
N THR A 4 6.18 7.73 49.94
CA THR A 4 6.64 8.94 49.23
C THR A 4 8.12 8.86 48.83
N SER A 5 8.39 8.87 47.52
CA SER A 5 9.32 9.80 46.91
C SER A 5 9.17 9.84 45.41
N ALA A 6 8.77 10.99 44.94
CA ALA A 6 8.92 11.47 43.57
C ALA A 6 10.39 11.86 43.35
N GLU A 7 10.91 11.61 42.15
CA GLU A 7 12.13 12.33 41.72
C GLU A 7 12.06 12.66 40.23
N THR A 8 11.76 13.90 40.01
CA THR A 8 11.86 14.63 38.77
C THR A 8 13.34 14.88 38.46
N ARG A 9 13.82 14.55 37.28
CA ARG A 9 15.04 15.15 36.74
C ARG A 9 14.85 15.66 35.32
N THR A 10 14.60 16.94 35.27
CA THR A 10 14.85 17.87 34.17
C THR A 10 16.35 17.91 33.86
N GLY A 11 16.72 17.66 32.64
CA GLY A 11 18.08 17.78 32.12
C GLY A 11 18.09 18.55 30.81
N CYS A 12 18.12 19.89 30.92
CA CYS A 12 18.38 20.81 29.83
C CYS A 12 19.89 20.82 29.57
N GLY A 13 20.36 20.57 28.38
CA GLY A 13 21.76 20.61 27.98
C GLY A 13 21.95 21.20 26.60
N ARG A 14 22.20 22.45 26.62
CA ARG A 14 22.75 23.48 25.73
C ARG A 14 23.61 23.00 24.58
N ARG A 15 23.35 23.62 23.44
CA ARG A 15 24.27 23.79 22.29
C ARG A 15 25.49 24.65 22.73
N PRO A 16 26.62 24.53 21.99
CA PRO A 16 27.22 25.76 21.47
C PRO A 16 27.47 25.71 19.96
N ALA A 17 27.36 26.92 19.43
CA ALA A 17 27.67 27.32 18.09
C ALA A 17 29.16 27.69 17.94
N LEU A 18 29.53 27.91 16.66
CA LEU A 18 30.66 28.70 16.17
C LEU A 18 31.97 27.93 15.89
N LEU A 19 32.35 27.86 14.62
CA LEU A 19 33.43 28.70 14.12
C LEU A 19 33.44 28.81 12.61
N ARG A 20 33.68 30.00 12.16
CA ARG A 20 33.93 30.54 10.83
C ARG A 20 35.25 29.99 10.26
N GLY A 21 35.36 29.87 8.97
CA GLY A 21 36.60 29.76 8.23
C GLY A 21 36.42 30.21 6.78
N LEU A 22 36.84 31.45 6.51
CA LEU A 22 36.99 32.04 5.16
C LEU A 22 38.33 31.60 4.55
N ALA A 23 38.37 31.37 3.21
CA ALA A 23 39.41 31.69 2.25
C ALA A 23 39.02 31.07 0.91
N ALA A 24 38.64 31.78 -0.14
CA ALA A 24 39.37 32.67 -1.03
C ALA A 24 40.36 31.95 -1.96
N GLY A 25 40.14 32.08 -3.29
CA GLY A 25 41.01 31.68 -4.38
C GLY A 25 40.26 30.94 -5.48
N GLY A 26 39.77 31.44 -6.50
CA GLY A 26 40.12 32.35 -7.55
C GLY A 26 41.03 31.73 -8.58
N VAL A 27 40.52 31.14 -9.69
CA VAL A 27 41.15 31.23 -11.00
C VAL A 27 40.12 31.11 -12.11
N LEU A 28 40.02 32.18 -12.83
CA LEU A 28 39.33 32.39 -14.09
C LEU A 28 40.26 31.92 -15.22
N VAL A 29 39.80 31.04 -16.12
CA VAL A 29 40.43 30.90 -17.43
C VAL A 29 39.33 30.91 -18.48
N LEU A 30 39.39 31.98 -19.25
CA LEU A 30 38.72 32.23 -20.52
C LEU A 30 39.45 31.55 -21.66
N ALA A 31 38.73 31.40 -22.76
CA ALA A 31 39.13 31.17 -24.13
C ALA A 31 38.98 29.70 -24.61
N ALA A 32 38.50 29.40 -25.79
CA ALA A 32 38.29 30.18 -27.00
C ALA A 32 37.36 29.42 -27.93
N CYS A 33 36.66 30.17 -28.75
CA CYS A 33 36.01 29.73 -29.98
C CYS A 33 36.96 28.98 -30.93
N SER A 34 36.51 27.91 -31.57
CA SER A 34 36.88 27.66 -32.95
C SER A 34 35.91 26.76 -33.68
N ALA A 35 35.21 27.35 -34.61
CA ALA A 35 34.93 26.98 -36.00
C ALA A 35 34.68 25.50 -36.34
N ALA A 36 33.53 25.32 -36.95
CA ALA A 36 33.17 24.16 -37.77
C ALA A 36 34.02 24.06 -39.04
N PRO A 37 34.08 22.90 -39.64
CA PRO A 37 33.68 22.83 -41.03
C PRO A 37 32.59 21.80 -41.33
N ARG A 38 31.73 22.20 -42.27
CA ARG A 38 30.81 21.36 -43.00
C ARG A 38 31.61 20.37 -43.83
N ASP A 39 31.20 19.11 -43.86
CA ASP A 39 31.14 18.40 -45.12
C ASP A 39 30.33 17.11 -45.07
N THR A 40 29.45 17.06 -46.04
CA THR A 40 29.07 15.96 -46.91
C THR A 40 28.25 14.81 -46.37
N ALA A 41 27.03 14.86 -46.82
CA ALA A 41 26.04 13.80 -46.91
C ALA A 41 26.57 12.50 -47.49
N LYS A 42 26.10 11.37 -46.97
CA LYS A 42 25.61 10.17 -47.68
C LYS A 42 25.13 9.08 -46.75
N PRO A 43 24.41 8.06 -47.22
CA PRO A 43 22.96 7.99 -47.10
C PRO A 43 22.48 6.95 -46.10
N ALA A 44 21.21 7.09 -45.79
CA ALA A 44 20.30 6.18 -45.14
C ALA A 44 20.70 4.69 -45.13
N ARG A 45 20.88 4.16 -43.94
CA ARG A 45 20.49 2.79 -43.64
C ARG A 45 19.23 2.87 -42.79
N SER A 46 18.13 2.53 -43.42
CA SER A 46 16.88 2.22 -42.76
C SER A 46 17.15 1.20 -41.66
N ARG A 47 17.24 1.65 -40.42
CA ARG A 47 17.04 0.77 -39.29
C ARG A 47 15.53 0.59 -39.18
N THR A 48 15.08 -0.57 -39.58
CA THR A 48 13.81 -1.12 -39.21
C THR A 48 13.69 -0.95 -37.70
N VAL A 49 12.89 0.04 -37.29
CA VAL A 49 12.44 0.16 -35.92
C VAL A 49 11.54 -1.04 -35.70
N ALA A 50 12.03 -2.02 -34.96
CA ALA A 50 11.18 -3.06 -34.42
C ALA A 50 10.11 -2.33 -33.60
N SER A 51 8.90 -2.34 -34.11
CA SER A 51 7.72 -1.91 -33.37
C SER A 51 7.61 -2.83 -32.16
N THR A 52 8.11 -2.40 -31.02
CA THR A 52 7.74 -2.96 -29.74
C THR A 52 6.23 -2.72 -29.61
N THR A 53 5.47 -3.73 -29.91
CA THR A 53 4.04 -3.79 -29.57
C THR A 53 3.97 -3.72 -28.05
N THR A 54 3.83 -2.52 -27.51
CA THR A 54 3.40 -2.32 -26.14
C THR A 54 1.98 -2.89 -26.08
N THR A 55 1.86 -4.12 -25.63
CA THR A 55 0.57 -4.69 -25.25
C THR A 55 0.03 -3.83 -24.12
N ALA A 56 -0.88 -2.92 -24.45
CA ALA A 56 -1.65 -2.20 -23.47
C ALA A 56 -2.32 -3.24 -22.55
N PRO A 57 -2.29 -3.04 -21.20
CA PRO A 57 -3.02 -3.92 -20.31
C PRO A 57 -4.49 -3.88 -20.73
N THR A 58 -5.02 -5.03 -21.12
CA THR A 58 -6.45 -5.21 -21.37
C THR A 58 -7.13 -4.95 -20.04
N THR A 59 -7.65 -3.75 -19.85
CA THR A 59 -8.53 -3.41 -18.73
C THR A 59 -9.78 -4.27 -18.94
N THR A 60 -9.87 -5.37 -18.23
CA THR A 60 -11.11 -6.13 -18.11
C THR A 60 -12.10 -5.21 -17.41
N THR A 61 -12.92 -4.51 -18.19
CA THR A 61 -13.98 -3.66 -17.67
C THR A 61 -15.03 -4.58 -17.08
N THR A 62 -14.90 -4.85 -15.78
CA THR A 62 -15.97 -5.51 -15.03
C THR A 62 -17.15 -4.54 -15.00
N PRO A 63 -18.38 -4.99 -15.33
CA PRO A 63 -19.52 -4.11 -15.45
C PRO A 63 -19.82 -3.42 -14.11
N SER A 64 -19.91 -2.09 -14.13
CA SER A 64 -20.39 -1.30 -13.01
C SER A 64 -21.91 -1.43 -12.89
N ILE A 65 -22.43 -1.35 -11.68
CA ILE A 65 -23.87 -1.38 -11.39
C ILE A 65 -24.33 0.07 -11.19
N SER A 66 -25.42 0.46 -11.85
CA SER A 66 -26.06 1.77 -11.59
C SER A 66 -27.01 1.67 -10.40
N TYR A 67 -26.85 2.54 -9.43
CA TYR A 67 -27.70 2.63 -8.24
C TYR A 67 -28.30 4.03 -8.11
N GLN A 68 -29.60 4.13 -7.94
CA GLN A 68 -30.28 5.39 -7.66
C GLN A 68 -30.39 5.63 -6.16
N VAL A 69 -29.82 6.73 -5.69
CA VAL A 69 -29.80 7.16 -4.29
C VAL A 69 -31.22 7.40 -3.80
N LYS A 70 -31.57 6.80 -2.68
CA LYS A 70 -32.84 6.98 -1.99
C LYS A 70 -32.68 7.95 -0.83
N ARG A 71 -33.81 8.50 -0.39
CA ARG A 71 -33.83 9.38 0.78
C ARG A 71 -33.27 8.68 2.01
N GLY A 72 -32.27 9.30 2.64
CA GLY A 72 -31.62 8.78 3.82
C GLY A 72 -30.42 7.84 3.53
N ASP A 73 -30.11 7.59 2.27
CA ASP A 73 -28.89 6.85 1.90
C ASP A 73 -27.66 7.66 2.25
N THR A 74 -26.63 6.94 2.68
CA THR A 74 -25.28 7.46 2.84
C THR A 74 -24.32 6.65 1.96
N LEU A 75 -23.23 7.27 1.54
CA LEU A 75 -22.21 6.58 0.74
C LEU A 75 -21.69 5.33 1.44
N THR A 76 -21.50 5.40 2.76
CA THR A 76 -21.05 4.27 3.58
C THR A 76 -22.11 3.14 3.63
N ALA A 77 -23.39 3.46 3.70
CA ALA A 77 -24.45 2.45 3.71
C ALA A 77 -24.55 1.73 2.36
N ILE A 78 -24.48 2.49 1.27
CA ILE A 78 -24.46 1.96 -0.10
C ILE A 78 -23.22 1.07 -0.31
N ALA A 79 -22.04 1.55 0.11
CA ALA A 79 -20.79 0.81 0.02
C ALA A 79 -20.87 -0.55 0.74
N ARG A 80 -21.44 -0.56 1.96
CA ARG A 80 -21.67 -1.81 2.72
C ARG A 80 -22.66 -2.75 2.03
N PHE A 81 -23.72 -2.19 1.45
CA PHE A 81 -24.74 -2.99 0.76
C PHE A 81 -24.16 -3.71 -0.45
N PHE A 82 -23.34 -3.02 -1.24
CA PHE A 82 -22.72 -3.59 -2.44
C PHE A 82 -21.38 -4.30 -2.15
N GLY A 83 -20.84 -4.23 -0.94
CA GLY A 83 -19.56 -4.85 -0.58
C GLY A 83 -18.36 -4.20 -1.25
N VAL A 84 -18.44 -2.91 -1.54
CA VAL A 84 -17.36 -2.11 -2.15
C VAL A 84 -16.88 -1.03 -1.20
N ALA A 85 -15.67 -0.53 -1.40
CA ALA A 85 -15.16 0.59 -0.63
C ALA A 85 -15.93 1.88 -0.97
N SER A 86 -16.28 2.68 0.03
CA SER A 86 -16.91 3.99 -0.20
C SER A 86 -16.03 4.90 -1.04
N ALA A 87 -14.71 4.87 -0.82
CA ALA A 87 -13.74 5.61 -1.63
C ALA A 87 -13.74 5.18 -3.11
N ALA A 88 -14.03 3.92 -3.41
CA ALA A 88 -14.12 3.44 -4.79
C ALA A 88 -15.39 3.97 -5.49
N ILE A 89 -16.52 4.06 -4.76
CA ILE A 89 -17.74 4.69 -5.27
C ILE A 89 -17.51 6.19 -5.46
N ASP A 90 -16.87 6.86 -4.50
CA ASP A 90 -16.53 8.29 -4.59
C ASP A 90 -15.69 8.59 -5.84
N ALA A 91 -14.61 7.83 -6.05
CA ALA A 91 -13.72 7.97 -7.20
C ALA A 91 -14.44 7.69 -8.53
N ALA A 92 -15.29 6.66 -8.60
CA ALA A 92 -16.04 6.32 -9.81
C ALA A 92 -17.07 7.38 -10.21
N ASN A 93 -17.56 8.17 -9.23
CA ASN A 93 -18.60 9.17 -9.40
C ASN A 93 -18.11 10.61 -9.24
N GLN A 94 -16.81 10.81 -8.97
CA GLN A 94 -16.17 12.13 -8.79
C GLN A 94 -16.85 12.99 -7.71
N LEU A 95 -17.21 12.37 -6.58
CA LEU A 95 -17.93 13.05 -5.50
C LEU A 95 -17.02 13.98 -4.66
N GLY A 96 -15.71 13.89 -4.83
CA GLY A 96 -14.74 14.78 -4.20
C GLY A 96 -14.56 14.60 -2.69
N GLY A 97 -14.75 13.38 -2.19
CA GLY A 97 -14.59 13.04 -0.76
C GLY A 97 -15.76 13.49 0.12
N GLY A 98 -16.85 13.93 -0.47
CA GLY A 98 -18.06 14.36 0.23
C GLY A 98 -19.10 13.26 0.35
N ASP A 99 -19.60 13.00 1.58
CA ASP A 99 -20.72 12.08 1.83
C ASP A 99 -22.07 12.63 1.37
N ARG A 100 -22.08 13.76 0.68
CA ARG A 100 -23.32 14.45 0.25
C ARG A 100 -23.88 13.79 -0.99
N LEU A 101 -24.87 12.94 -0.78
CA LEU A 101 -25.67 12.34 -1.84
C LEU A 101 -26.99 13.09 -1.97
N THR A 102 -27.45 13.24 -3.22
CA THR A 102 -28.78 13.83 -3.51
C THR A 102 -29.75 12.69 -3.82
N GLU A 103 -30.94 12.75 -3.25
CA GLU A 103 -32.01 11.81 -3.60
C GLU A 103 -32.28 11.84 -5.11
N GLY A 104 -32.36 10.66 -5.71
CA GLY A 104 -32.49 10.53 -7.16
C GLY A 104 -31.18 10.51 -7.94
N GLN A 105 -30.05 10.86 -7.32
CA GLN A 105 -28.74 10.79 -7.96
C GLN A 105 -28.43 9.36 -8.38
N VAL A 106 -27.88 9.18 -9.57
CA VAL A 106 -27.44 7.87 -10.05
C VAL A 106 -25.95 7.71 -9.79
N LEU A 107 -25.60 6.69 -9.04
CA LEU A 107 -24.21 6.31 -8.74
C LEU A 107 -23.78 5.11 -9.58
N GLN A 108 -22.58 5.17 -10.12
CA GLN A 108 -21.91 4.02 -10.68
C GLN A 108 -21.18 3.28 -9.56
N ILE A 109 -21.61 2.06 -9.29
CA ILE A 109 -21.01 1.21 -8.28
C ILE A 109 -19.95 0.34 -8.99
N PRO A 110 -18.66 0.55 -8.73
CA PRO A 110 -17.61 -0.27 -9.33
C PRO A 110 -17.70 -1.70 -8.78
N PRO A 111 -17.15 -2.68 -9.51
CA PRO A 111 -17.05 -4.04 -8.99
C PRO A 111 -16.17 -4.04 -7.74
N SER A 112 -16.49 -4.92 -6.80
CA SER A 112 -15.63 -5.17 -5.66
C SER A 112 -14.26 -5.66 -6.15
N PRO A 113 -13.14 -5.13 -5.63
CA PRO A 113 -11.84 -5.66 -5.98
C PRO A 113 -11.76 -7.15 -5.61
N PRO A 114 -11.04 -7.96 -6.38
CA PRO A 114 -10.86 -9.36 -6.03
C PRO A 114 -10.23 -9.48 -4.65
N ALA A 115 -10.79 -10.36 -3.85
CA ALA A 115 -10.23 -10.62 -2.53
C ALA A 115 -8.85 -11.27 -2.68
N GLY A 116 -7.88 -10.76 -1.96
CA GLY A 116 -6.50 -11.23 -1.99
C GLY A 116 -5.81 -11.11 -0.63
N LEU A 117 -4.89 -12.03 -0.37
CA LEU A 117 -3.98 -11.97 0.77
C LEU A 117 -2.55 -11.88 0.26
N ASN A 118 -1.89 -10.79 0.54
CA ASN A 118 -0.48 -10.58 0.22
C ASN A 118 0.37 -10.63 1.50
N VAL A 119 1.55 -11.21 1.39
CA VAL A 119 2.55 -11.25 2.47
C VAL A 119 3.82 -10.56 1.98
N THR A 120 4.30 -9.60 2.76
CA THR A 120 5.48 -8.82 2.42
C THR A 120 6.45 -8.75 3.61
N PRO A 121 7.71 -9.10 3.42
CA PRO A 121 8.30 -9.72 2.23
C PRO A 121 7.84 -11.18 2.03
N PRO A 122 7.99 -11.77 0.83
CA PRO A 122 7.62 -13.18 0.59
C PRO A 122 8.62 -14.17 1.22
N ASP A 123 9.86 -13.74 1.42
CA ASP A 123 10.92 -14.51 2.06
C ASP A 123 11.64 -13.65 3.10
N GLY A 124 12.19 -14.26 4.14
CA GLY A 124 12.90 -13.54 5.19
C GLY A 124 13.67 -14.47 6.11
N ILE A 125 14.26 -13.92 7.15
CA ILE A 125 14.97 -14.63 8.20
C ILE A 125 14.27 -14.46 9.54
N ALA A 126 14.61 -15.27 10.53
CA ALA A 126 14.11 -15.12 11.89
C ALA A 126 14.41 -13.70 12.44
N GLY A 127 13.47 -13.13 13.19
CA GLY A 127 13.52 -11.75 13.70
C GLY A 127 12.93 -10.68 12.76
N MET A 128 12.64 -11.00 11.50
CA MET A 128 12.00 -10.07 10.58
C MET A 128 10.51 -9.90 10.86
N VAL A 129 9.98 -8.77 10.39
CA VAL A 129 8.56 -8.47 10.44
C VAL A 129 7.95 -8.75 9.07
N PHE A 130 6.93 -9.58 9.04
CA PHE A 130 6.09 -9.85 7.89
C PHE A 130 4.79 -9.06 8.01
N THR A 131 4.40 -8.44 6.92
CA THR A 131 3.13 -7.69 6.83
C THR A 131 2.15 -8.48 5.99
N PHE A 132 0.99 -8.75 6.55
CA PHE A 132 -0.13 -9.43 5.89
C PHE A 132 -1.14 -8.38 5.49
N THR A 133 -1.45 -8.29 4.20
CA THR A 133 -2.45 -7.35 3.68
C THR A 133 -3.55 -8.11 2.97
N VAL A 134 -4.76 -8.03 3.50
CA VAL A 134 -5.99 -8.49 2.86
C VAL A 134 -6.58 -7.34 2.06
N THR A 135 -7.04 -7.62 0.86
CA THR A 135 -7.84 -6.70 0.03
C THR A 135 -9.16 -7.35 -0.31
N GLY A 136 -10.19 -6.54 -0.57
CA GLY A 136 -11.51 -7.02 -0.95
C GLY A 136 -12.34 -7.63 0.19
N ALA A 137 -11.96 -7.41 1.46
CA ALA A 137 -12.81 -7.69 2.59
C ALA A 137 -14.00 -6.72 2.64
N LYS A 138 -15.10 -7.13 3.25
CA LYS A 138 -16.25 -6.24 3.42
C LYS A 138 -15.94 -5.16 4.45
N VAL A 139 -16.36 -3.94 4.17
CA VAL A 139 -16.16 -2.80 5.09
C VAL A 139 -16.66 -3.15 6.50
N GLY A 140 -15.78 -3.01 7.49
CA GLY A 140 -16.06 -3.32 8.88
C GLY A 140 -16.12 -4.82 9.20
N GLU A 141 -15.63 -5.69 8.31
CA GLU A 141 -15.46 -7.13 8.58
C GLU A 141 -14.29 -7.33 9.54
N ALA A 142 -14.49 -8.18 10.55
CA ALA A 142 -13.41 -8.57 11.46
C ALA A 142 -12.64 -9.74 10.87
N VAL A 143 -11.40 -9.51 10.49
CA VAL A 143 -10.50 -10.50 9.87
C VAL A 143 -9.45 -10.95 10.87
N THR A 144 -9.34 -12.25 11.06
CA THR A 144 -8.34 -12.90 11.91
C THR A 144 -7.29 -13.58 11.04
N PHE A 145 -6.02 -13.35 11.36
CA PHE A 145 -4.91 -14.00 10.70
C PHE A 145 -4.39 -15.17 11.53
N GLN A 146 -4.18 -16.28 10.87
CA GLN A 146 -3.60 -17.49 11.43
C GLN A 146 -2.34 -17.84 10.64
N VAL A 147 -1.23 -18.07 11.35
CA VAL A 147 0.04 -18.51 10.77
C VAL A 147 0.27 -19.96 11.17
N VAL A 148 0.47 -20.82 10.18
CA VAL A 148 0.73 -22.24 10.36
C VAL A 148 2.19 -22.52 10.03
N ALA A 149 2.93 -23.00 11.02
CA ALA A 149 4.34 -23.34 10.89
C ALA A 149 4.54 -24.68 10.17
N PRO A 150 5.72 -24.92 9.55
CA PRO A 150 6.04 -26.18 8.87
C PRO A 150 5.95 -27.41 9.78
N GLY A 151 6.12 -27.24 11.10
CA GLY A 151 5.96 -28.29 12.10
C GLY A 151 4.53 -28.51 12.63
N GLY A 152 3.53 -27.85 12.03
CA GLY A 152 2.12 -27.93 12.43
C GLY A 152 1.71 -27.01 13.58
N GLY A 153 2.64 -26.22 14.13
CA GLY A 153 2.32 -25.18 15.12
C GLY A 153 1.44 -24.10 14.48
N THR A 154 0.44 -23.62 15.23
CA THR A 154 -0.47 -22.59 14.74
C THR A 154 -0.45 -21.39 15.67
N PHE A 155 -0.27 -20.23 15.10
CA PHE A 155 -0.36 -18.95 15.79
C PHE A 155 -1.56 -18.16 15.26
N THR A 156 -2.43 -17.71 16.16
CA THR A 156 -3.62 -16.94 15.79
C THR A 156 -3.52 -15.53 16.38
N GLY A 157 -3.56 -14.51 15.52
CA GLY A 157 -3.54 -13.11 15.92
C GLY A 157 -4.92 -12.63 16.38
N SER A 158 -4.95 -11.42 16.95
CA SER A 158 -6.21 -10.73 17.25
C SER A 158 -6.95 -10.34 15.96
N PRO A 159 -8.28 -10.24 15.98
CA PRO A 159 -9.04 -9.79 14.82
C PRO A 159 -8.76 -8.31 14.51
N HIS A 160 -8.67 -7.99 13.22
CA HIS A 160 -8.50 -6.64 12.70
C HIS A 160 -9.73 -6.26 11.86
N THR A 161 -10.20 -5.03 12.00
CA THR A 161 -11.38 -4.57 11.28
C THR A 161 -11.00 -4.01 9.92
N ALA A 162 -11.70 -4.45 8.88
CA ALA A 162 -11.52 -3.96 7.52
C ALA A 162 -11.89 -2.49 7.40
N GLY A 163 -11.01 -1.72 6.78
CA GLY A 163 -11.18 -0.30 6.52
C GLY A 163 -12.29 -0.01 5.51
N GLN A 164 -12.49 1.30 5.24
CA GLN A 164 -13.47 1.78 4.26
C GLN A 164 -13.09 1.38 2.81
N ASP A 165 -11.84 1.04 2.59
CA ASP A 165 -11.27 0.54 1.33
C ASP A 165 -11.34 -0.98 1.20
N GLY A 166 -11.88 -1.68 2.20
CA GLY A 166 -11.90 -3.14 2.25
C GLY A 166 -10.54 -3.76 2.49
N SER A 167 -9.57 -2.99 2.97
CA SER A 167 -8.26 -3.50 3.32
C SER A 167 -8.11 -3.82 4.81
N VAL A 168 -7.28 -4.81 5.10
CA VAL A 168 -6.88 -5.17 6.47
C VAL A 168 -5.39 -5.44 6.45
N THR A 169 -4.65 -4.82 7.38
CA THR A 169 -3.22 -5.04 7.52
C THR A 169 -2.89 -5.52 8.92
N ALA A 170 -2.08 -6.56 9.01
CA ALA A 170 -1.52 -7.06 10.25
C ALA A 170 -0.02 -7.27 10.09
N SER A 171 0.71 -7.18 11.19
CA SER A 171 2.15 -7.43 11.21
C SER A 171 2.46 -8.59 12.15
N TYR A 172 3.31 -9.49 11.70
CA TYR A 172 3.81 -10.62 12.48
C TYR A 172 5.32 -10.58 12.54
N ARG A 173 5.89 -10.61 13.74
CA ARG A 173 7.32 -10.70 13.93
C ARG A 173 7.69 -12.15 14.22
N THR A 174 8.57 -12.70 13.38
CA THR A 174 9.20 -13.99 13.66
C THR A 174 10.27 -13.81 14.72
N GLU A 175 10.31 -14.66 15.72
CA GLU A 175 11.35 -14.60 16.76
C GLU A 175 12.40 -15.68 16.52
N SER A 176 12.18 -16.85 17.05
CA SER A 176 13.06 -18.03 16.91
C SER A 176 12.40 -19.12 16.06
N ASP A 177 11.62 -18.70 15.08
CA ASP A 177 10.88 -19.60 14.20
C ASP A 177 11.82 -20.43 13.34
N ALA A 178 11.50 -21.69 13.15
CA ALA A 178 12.29 -22.62 12.33
C ALA A 178 12.24 -22.21 10.85
N ALA A 179 13.35 -22.44 10.13
CA ALA A 179 13.36 -22.26 8.68
C ALA A 179 12.31 -23.16 8.00
N GLY A 180 11.64 -22.64 6.98
CA GLY A 180 10.63 -23.39 6.24
C GLY A 180 9.52 -22.53 5.67
N LYS A 181 8.52 -23.20 5.12
CA LYS A 181 7.33 -22.55 4.56
C LYS A 181 6.26 -22.37 5.63
N TYR A 182 5.78 -21.17 5.78
CA TYR A 182 4.67 -20.79 6.64
C TYR A 182 3.44 -20.48 5.82
N ASP A 183 2.32 -21.08 6.16
CA ASP A 183 1.05 -20.77 5.52
C ASP A 183 0.29 -19.73 6.36
N VAL A 184 -0.26 -18.72 5.69
CA VAL A 184 -1.05 -17.67 6.31
C VAL A 184 -2.49 -17.82 5.86
N VAL A 185 -3.41 -17.87 6.81
CA VAL A 185 -4.85 -17.95 6.56
C VAL A 185 -5.50 -16.71 7.15
N ALA A 186 -6.24 -15.97 6.33
CA ALA A 186 -7.06 -14.87 6.78
C ALA A 186 -8.54 -15.29 6.74
N THR A 187 -9.22 -15.19 7.87
CA THR A 187 -10.64 -15.57 8.00
C THR A 187 -11.43 -14.39 8.53
N GLY A 188 -12.44 -13.97 7.81
CA GLY A 188 -13.36 -12.90 8.18
C GLY A 188 -14.71 -13.44 8.68
N ASP A 189 -15.34 -12.69 9.59
CA ASP A 189 -16.65 -13.01 10.17
C ASP A 189 -17.81 -12.87 9.17
N ARG A 190 -17.55 -12.26 8.01
CA ARG A 190 -18.55 -12.05 6.94
C ARG A 190 -18.24 -12.82 5.67
N GLY A 191 -17.35 -13.79 5.74
CA GLY A 191 -17.11 -14.76 4.67
C GLY A 191 -15.79 -14.60 3.92
N THR A 192 -14.94 -13.67 4.29
CA THR A 192 -13.57 -13.62 3.76
C THR A 192 -12.80 -14.86 4.21
N SER A 193 -12.23 -15.60 3.25
CA SER A 193 -11.35 -16.75 3.53
C SER A 193 -10.27 -16.79 2.47
N LEU A 194 -9.05 -16.45 2.87
CA LEU A 194 -7.91 -16.27 1.97
C LEU A 194 -6.70 -17.00 2.52
N ARG A 195 -5.84 -17.45 1.61
CA ARG A 195 -4.59 -18.13 1.95
C ARG A 195 -3.42 -17.55 1.18
N SER A 196 -2.29 -17.45 1.84
CA SER A 196 -1.00 -17.09 1.26
C SER A 196 0.11 -17.82 2.00
N SER A 197 1.35 -17.55 1.66
CA SER A 197 2.48 -18.14 2.37
C SER A 197 3.72 -17.25 2.26
N TYR A 198 4.64 -17.43 3.19
CA TYR A 198 5.98 -16.87 3.15
C TYR A 198 7.00 -17.95 3.53
N ARG A 199 8.27 -17.67 3.32
CA ARG A 199 9.35 -18.60 3.65
C ARG A 199 10.35 -17.96 4.60
N LEU A 200 10.71 -18.69 5.66
CA LEU A 200 11.88 -18.38 6.48
C LEU A 200 13.09 -19.15 5.96
N LEU A 201 14.15 -18.42 5.73
CA LEU A 201 15.46 -18.92 5.35
C LEU A 201 16.24 -19.23 6.63
N GLY A 202 17.01 -20.31 6.59
CA GLY A 202 17.87 -20.72 7.72
C GLY A 202 19.21 -20.01 7.71
#